data_ea2a43051dab4f9c9e77ddd4ecd14886
#
_entry.id   ea2a43051dab4f9c9e77ddd4ecd14886
#
_cell.length_a   1.000
_cell.length_b   1.000
_cell.length_c   1.000
_cell.angle_alpha   90.00
_cell.angle_beta   90.00
_cell.angle_gamma   90.00
#
_symmetry.space_group_name_H-M   'P 1'
#
loop_
_entity.id
_entity.type
_entity.pdbx_description
1 polymer ?
#
loop_
_entity_poly.entity_id
_entity_poly.type
_entity_poly.pdbx_seq_one_letter_code
_entity_poly.pdbx_strand_id
1 'polypeptide(L)'
;LAETFNLEILPEEKQFPDLLHQKLSRVIAVETFNITDKEVLNAVACHTTLRPNAARLDKILFLADKLAAVPGKQPAFMPLVIKQLEKSLDDAVYCYLFNYLQNGKMPIVHPWLRTALEELTPRRLAG
;
A
#
# COMPACT_ATOMS: atom_id res chain seq x y z
N LEU A 1 -4.66 -21.24 4.31
CA LEU A 1 -5.78 -20.34 4.57
C LEU A 1 -6.18 -19.55 3.33
N ALA A 2 -5.19 -18.95 2.64
CA ALA A 2 -5.47 -18.20 1.41
C ALA A 2 -6.13 -19.07 0.34
N GLU A 3 -5.68 -20.31 0.20
CA GLU A 3 -6.24 -21.26 -0.76
C GLU A 3 -7.69 -21.61 -0.44
N THR A 4 -8.04 -21.66 0.84
CA THR A 4 -9.40 -21.94 1.31
C THR A 4 -10.41 -20.90 0.82
N PHE A 5 -9.97 -19.65 0.64
CA PHE A 5 -10.81 -18.53 0.21
C PHE A 5 -10.67 -18.20 -1.27
N ASN A 6 -10.00 -19.05 -2.07
CA ASN A 6 -9.81 -18.87 -3.50
C ASN A 6 -9.16 -17.52 -3.86
N LEU A 7 -8.20 -17.10 -3.05
CA LEU A 7 -7.46 -15.85 -3.31
C LEU A 7 -6.47 -16.04 -4.44
N GLU A 8 -6.38 -15.04 -5.32
CA GLU A 8 -5.31 -14.98 -6.29
C GLU A 8 -4.01 -14.70 -5.56
N ILE A 9 -3.05 -15.62 -5.65
CA ILE A 9 -1.76 -15.49 -4.98
C ILE A 9 -0.69 -15.27 -6.02
N LEU A 10 -0.04 -14.11 -5.98
CA LEU A 10 1.05 -13.77 -6.89
C LEU A 10 2.34 -14.51 -6.49
N PRO A 11 3.27 -14.74 -7.45
CA PRO A 11 4.55 -15.39 -7.12
C PRO A 11 5.31 -14.70 -5.99
N GLU A 12 5.31 -13.37 -5.96
CA GLU A 12 5.97 -12.61 -4.92
C GLU A 12 5.34 -12.85 -3.55
N GLU A 13 4.02 -13.02 -3.51
CA GLU A 13 3.30 -13.30 -2.28
C GLU A 13 3.55 -14.72 -1.76
N LYS A 14 3.75 -15.68 -2.66
CA LYS A 14 4.13 -17.05 -2.28
C LYS A 14 5.52 -17.07 -1.65
N GLN A 15 6.43 -16.29 -2.21
CA GLN A 15 7.81 -16.21 -1.73
C GLN A 15 7.91 -15.50 -0.39
N PHE A 16 7.09 -14.48 -0.17
CA PHE A 16 7.03 -13.73 1.09
C PHE A 16 5.58 -13.65 1.57
N PRO A 17 5.12 -14.65 2.35
CA PRO A 17 3.72 -14.71 2.79
C PRO A 17 3.21 -13.49 3.54
N ASP A 18 4.08 -12.69 4.15
CA ASP A 18 3.68 -11.45 4.81
C ASP A 18 3.02 -10.47 3.84
N LEU A 19 3.34 -10.57 2.54
CA LEU A 19 2.71 -9.76 1.51
C LEU A 19 1.25 -10.13 1.27
N LEU A 20 0.80 -11.29 1.76
CA LEU A 20 -0.60 -11.71 1.68
C LEU A 20 -1.47 -11.04 2.75
N HIS A 21 -0.86 -10.41 3.74
CA HIS A 21 -1.57 -9.81 4.87
C HIS A 21 -2.77 -8.95 4.43
N GLN A 22 -2.57 -8.10 3.44
CA GLN A 22 -3.63 -7.19 3.00
C GLN A 22 -4.81 -7.93 2.36
N LYS A 23 -4.55 -8.97 1.57
CA LYS A 23 -5.61 -9.77 0.95
C LYS A 23 -6.38 -10.56 1.99
N LEU A 24 -5.69 -11.12 2.98
CA LEU A 24 -6.32 -11.83 4.07
C LEU A 24 -7.14 -10.89 4.95
N SER A 25 -6.67 -9.67 5.16
CA SER A 25 -7.42 -8.65 5.90
C SER A 25 -8.76 -8.34 5.24
N ARG A 26 -8.80 -8.32 3.91
CA ARG A 26 -10.08 -8.16 3.18
C ARG A 26 -11.03 -9.30 3.46
N VAL A 27 -10.54 -10.55 3.45
CA VAL A 27 -11.35 -11.72 3.75
C VAL A 27 -11.93 -11.62 5.17
N ILE A 28 -11.11 -11.27 6.14
CA ILE A 28 -11.53 -11.10 7.52
C ILE A 28 -12.59 -10.00 7.65
N ALA A 29 -12.41 -8.89 6.93
CA ALA A 29 -13.38 -7.80 6.95
C ALA A 29 -14.76 -8.26 6.48
N VAL A 30 -14.82 -9.08 5.43
CA VAL A 30 -16.07 -9.63 4.92
C VAL A 30 -16.65 -10.68 5.88
N GLU A 31 -15.84 -11.68 6.24
CA GLU A 31 -16.34 -12.87 6.94
C GLU A 31 -16.58 -12.62 8.42
N THR A 32 -15.77 -11.79 9.06
CA THR A 32 -15.88 -11.56 10.52
C THR A 32 -16.66 -10.30 10.84
N PHE A 33 -16.47 -9.24 10.07
CA PHE A 33 -17.04 -7.94 10.38
C PHE A 33 -18.19 -7.54 9.45
N ASN A 34 -18.55 -8.40 8.50
CA ASN A 34 -19.68 -8.18 7.58
C ASN A 34 -19.60 -6.87 6.80
N ILE A 35 -18.38 -6.42 6.46
CA ILE A 35 -18.19 -5.23 5.66
C ILE A 35 -18.57 -5.55 4.21
N THR A 36 -19.42 -4.70 3.62
CA THR A 36 -19.91 -4.90 2.25
C THR A 36 -19.55 -3.78 1.30
N ASP A 37 -19.08 -2.64 1.80
CA ASP A 37 -18.67 -1.50 0.97
C ASP A 37 -17.43 -1.86 0.16
N LYS A 38 -17.57 -1.86 -1.16
CA LYS A 38 -16.48 -2.25 -2.07
C LYS A 38 -15.29 -1.32 -2.00
N GLU A 39 -15.51 -0.02 -1.83
CA GLU A 39 -14.40 0.94 -1.72
C GLU A 39 -13.57 0.66 -0.47
N VAL A 40 -14.21 0.36 0.64
CA VAL A 40 -13.54 0.00 1.89
C VAL A 40 -12.77 -1.30 1.72
N LEU A 41 -13.40 -2.32 1.13
CA LEU A 41 -12.78 -3.62 0.93
C LEU A 41 -11.56 -3.53 -0.01
N ASN A 42 -11.66 -2.72 -1.06
CA ASN A 42 -10.53 -2.50 -1.97
C ASN A 42 -9.37 -1.82 -1.25
N ALA A 43 -9.66 -0.81 -0.44
CA ALA A 43 -8.63 -0.09 0.32
C ALA A 43 -7.93 -1.03 1.31
N VAL A 44 -8.68 -1.86 2.01
CA VAL A 44 -8.12 -2.86 2.92
C VAL A 44 -7.23 -3.85 2.18
N ALA A 45 -7.66 -4.28 0.98
CA ALA A 45 -6.92 -5.27 0.19
C ALA A 45 -5.58 -4.76 -0.34
N CYS A 46 -5.35 -3.45 -0.33
CA CYS A 46 -4.09 -2.86 -0.84
C CYS A 46 -3.41 -1.91 0.14
N HIS A 47 -3.77 -1.97 1.44
CA HIS A 47 -3.26 -0.98 2.39
C HIS A 47 -1.75 -1.07 2.65
N THR A 48 -1.11 -2.17 2.30
CA THR A 48 0.34 -2.34 2.48
C THR A 48 1.15 -1.89 1.26
N THR A 49 0.66 -2.18 0.06
CA THR A 49 1.41 -1.95 -1.19
C THR A 49 0.83 -0.88 -2.09
N LEU A 50 -0.42 -0.48 -1.84
CA LEU A 50 -1.25 0.23 -2.80
C LEU A 50 -1.57 -0.70 -3.99
N ARG A 51 -2.19 -0.19 -5.05
CA ARG A 51 -2.57 -1.00 -6.22
C ARG A 51 -2.59 -0.15 -7.48
N PRO A 52 -2.59 -0.78 -8.66
CA PRO A 52 -2.80 -0.06 -9.91
C PRO A 52 -4.14 0.68 -9.90
N ASN A 53 -4.17 1.87 -10.47
CA ASN A 53 -5.36 2.72 -10.53
C ASN A 53 -5.99 2.97 -9.15
N ALA A 54 -5.13 3.22 -8.16
CA ALA A 54 -5.57 3.41 -6.78
C ALA A 54 -6.58 4.54 -6.65
N ALA A 55 -7.68 4.26 -5.94
CA ALA A 55 -8.70 5.24 -5.62
C ALA A 55 -8.21 6.14 -4.47
N ARG A 56 -8.91 7.27 -4.29
CA ARG A 56 -8.55 8.19 -3.23
C ARG A 56 -8.57 7.52 -1.84
N LEU A 57 -9.59 6.72 -1.56
CA LEU A 57 -9.69 6.01 -0.28
C LEU A 57 -8.54 5.02 -0.08
N ASP A 58 -8.11 4.35 -1.16
CA ASP A 58 -6.96 3.45 -1.12
C ASP A 58 -5.71 4.19 -0.62
N LYS A 59 -5.47 5.39 -1.16
CA LYS A 59 -4.32 6.21 -0.81
C LYS A 59 -4.40 6.74 0.62
N ILE A 60 -5.60 7.13 1.05
CA ILE A 60 -5.83 7.63 2.42
C ILE A 60 -5.51 6.52 3.41
N LEU A 61 -6.06 5.32 3.22
CA LEU A 61 -5.83 4.20 4.14
C LEU A 61 -4.38 3.77 4.12
N PHE A 62 -3.77 3.69 2.93
CA PHE A 62 -2.36 3.36 2.79
C PHE A 62 -1.49 4.30 3.62
N LEU A 63 -1.67 5.60 3.45
CA LEU A 63 -0.85 6.59 4.14
C LEU A 63 -1.14 6.63 5.65
N ALA A 64 -2.42 6.51 6.03
CA ALA A 64 -2.81 6.48 7.44
C ALA A 64 -2.17 5.30 8.16
N ASP A 65 -2.13 4.13 7.52
CA ASP A 65 -1.47 2.95 8.08
C ASP A 65 0.01 3.20 8.36
N LYS A 66 0.69 3.87 7.43
CA LYS A 66 2.13 4.18 7.60
C LYS A 66 2.36 5.21 8.70
N LEU A 67 1.49 6.22 8.80
CA LEU A 67 1.59 7.24 9.82
C LEU A 67 1.25 6.70 11.21
N ALA A 68 0.41 5.67 11.30
CA ALA A 68 0.00 5.05 12.56
C ALA A 68 1.02 4.06 13.12
N ALA A 69 2.12 3.84 12.44
CA ALA A 69 3.15 2.91 12.91
C ALA A 69 3.65 3.30 14.30
N VAL A 70 3.99 2.28 15.09
CA VAL A 70 4.49 2.48 16.46
C VAL A 70 5.70 3.43 16.46
N PRO A 71 5.78 4.38 17.40
CA PRO A 71 6.94 5.26 17.51
C PRO A 71 8.25 4.44 17.53
N GLY A 72 9.24 4.90 16.75
CA GLY A 72 10.50 4.19 16.57
C GLY A 72 10.49 3.16 15.44
N LYS A 73 9.32 2.84 14.89
CA LYS A 73 9.19 1.94 13.74
C LYS A 73 8.96 2.68 12.43
N GLN A 74 8.75 4.00 12.49
CA GLN A 74 8.57 4.79 11.29
C GLN A 74 9.91 4.98 10.58
N PRO A 75 9.92 4.97 9.22
CA PRO A 75 11.15 5.23 8.49
C PRO A 75 11.63 6.66 8.69
N ALA A 76 12.96 6.85 8.56
CA ALA A 76 13.58 8.15 8.74
C ALA A 76 13.06 9.22 7.79
N PHE A 77 12.54 8.83 6.63
CA PHE A 77 12.02 9.78 5.64
C PHE A 77 10.57 10.24 5.93
N MET A 78 9.94 9.73 7.00
CA MET A 78 8.54 10.09 7.28
C MET A 78 8.28 11.60 7.40
N PRO A 79 9.18 12.42 7.99
CA PRO A 79 8.97 13.86 8.00
C PRO A 79 8.83 14.48 6.60
N LEU A 80 9.53 13.95 5.61
CA LEU A 80 9.38 14.39 4.23
C LEU A 80 7.99 14.08 3.69
N VAL A 81 7.47 12.90 4.01
CA VAL A 81 6.13 12.47 3.59
C VAL A 81 5.08 13.42 4.17
N ILE A 82 5.19 13.72 5.46
CA ILE A 82 4.26 14.61 6.15
C ILE A 82 4.28 16.01 5.51
N LYS A 83 5.48 16.50 5.16
CA LYS A 83 5.61 17.80 4.50
C LYS A 83 4.94 17.78 3.12
N GLN A 84 5.10 16.70 2.36
CA GLN A 84 4.46 16.59 1.06
C GLN A 84 2.94 16.52 1.17
N LEU A 85 2.42 16.01 2.29
CA LEU A 85 0.98 15.95 2.51
C LEU A 85 0.32 17.35 2.52
N GLU A 86 1.09 18.38 2.88
CA GLU A 86 0.61 19.77 2.81
C GLU A 86 0.30 20.17 1.37
N LYS A 87 0.98 19.58 0.39
CA LYS A 87 0.75 19.87 -1.02
C LYS A 87 -0.41 19.06 -1.58
N SER A 88 -0.35 17.75 -1.45
CA SER A 88 -1.41 16.85 -1.90
C SER A 88 -1.22 15.45 -1.32
N LEU A 89 -2.31 14.69 -1.31
CA LEU A 89 -2.28 13.27 -0.94
C LEU A 89 -1.35 12.49 -1.90
N ASP A 90 -1.47 12.74 -3.20
CA ASP A 90 -0.66 12.04 -4.19
C ASP A 90 0.83 12.31 -4.03
N ASP A 91 1.21 13.54 -3.74
CA ASP A 91 2.61 13.90 -3.51
C ASP A 91 3.16 13.16 -2.29
N ALA A 92 2.38 13.05 -1.21
CA ALA A 92 2.79 12.35 0.00
C ALA A 92 2.94 10.84 -0.26
N VAL A 93 1.98 10.24 -0.95
CA VAL A 93 2.03 8.80 -1.27
C VAL A 93 3.21 8.50 -2.19
N TYR A 94 3.42 9.32 -3.21
CA TYR A 94 4.58 9.18 -4.09
C TYR A 94 5.89 9.27 -3.31
N CYS A 95 6.00 10.27 -2.45
CA CYS A 95 7.20 10.46 -1.61
C CYS A 95 7.47 9.21 -0.76
N TYR A 96 6.43 8.64 -0.15
CA TYR A 96 6.59 7.42 0.64
C TYR A 96 7.07 6.25 -0.22
N LEU A 97 6.39 5.98 -1.33
CA LEU A 97 6.73 4.84 -2.19
C LEU A 97 8.14 4.97 -2.77
N PHE A 98 8.48 6.16 -3.27
CA PHE A 98 9.80 6.41 -3.84
C PHE A 98 10.91 6.17 -2.83
N ASN A 99 10.79 6.77 -1.64
CA ASN A 99 11.81 6.62 -0.60
C ASN A 99 11.89 5.19 -0.05
N TYR A 100 10.75 4.52 0.04
CA TYR A 100 10.70 3.13 0.49
C TYR A 100 11.50 2.22 -0.45
N LEU A 101 11.34 2.40 -1.76
CA LEU A 101 12.10 1.63 -2.75
C LEU A 101 13.57 1.98 -2.74
N GLN A 102 13.91 3.27 -2.59
CA GLN A 102 15.30 3.72 -2.61
C GLN A 102 16.10 3.20 -1.41
N ASN A 103 15.45 3.00 -0.27
CA ASN A 103 16.14 2.54 0.92
C ASN A 103 16.46 1.04 0.92
N GLY A 104 15.99 0.30 -0.09
CA GLY A 104 16.46 -1.05 -0.39
C GLY A 104 16.27 -2.12 0.67
N LYS A 105 15.38 -1.93 1.65
CA LYS A 105 15.14 -2.90 2.71
C LYS A 105 14.12 -3.97 2.34
N MET A 106 13.51 -3.83 1.18
CA MET A 106 12.49 -4.77 0.72
C MET A 106 13.16 -5.92 -0.02
N PRO A 107 13.03 -7.17 0.48
CA PRO A 107 13.67 -8.31 -0.19
C PRO A 107 13.07 -8.59 -1.57
N ILE A 108 11.80 -8.20 -1.77
CA ILE A 108 11.14 -8.34 -3.06
C ILE A 108 10.11 -7.21 -3.20
N VAL A 109 10.00 -6.67 -4.41
CA VAL A 109 9.06 -5.57 -4.68
C VAL A 109 7.75 -6.15 -5.19
N HIS A 110 6.65 -5.87 -4.47
CA HIS A 110 5.33 -6.29 -4.91
C HIS A 110 4.96 -5.55 -6.22
N PRO A 111 4.45 -6.24 -7.24
CA PRO A 111 4.14 -5.60 -8.53
C PRO A 111 3.11 -4.47 -8.41
N TRP A 112 2.16 -4.57 -7.50
CA TRP A 112 1.19 -3.49 -7.26
C TRP A 112 1.84 -2.19 -6.80
N LEU A 113 2.85 -2.32 -5.92
CA LEU A 113 3.58 -1.16 -5.41
C LEU A 113 4.35 -0.48 -6.54
N ARG A 114 5.02 -1.27 -7.37
CA ARG A 114 5.78 -0.75 -8.50
C ARG A 114 4.88 0.01 -9.48
N THR A 115 3.74 -0.59 -9.84
CA THR A 115 2.81 0.05 -10.76
C THR A 115 2.22 1.33 -10.16
N ALA A 116 1.85 1.29 -8.87
CA ALA A 116 1.32 2.48 -8.20
C ALA A 116 2.34 3.62 -8.20
N LEU A 117 3.62 3.31 -7.95
CA LEU A 117 4.69 4.31 -8.00
C LEU A 117 4.81 4.93 -9.39
N GLU A 118 4.79 4.10 -10.44
CA GLU A 118 4.88 4.56 -11.82
C GLU A 118 3.72 5.52 -12.15
N GLU A 119 2.51 5.16 -11.76
CA GLU A 119 1.32 5.97 -12.02
C GLU A 119 1.33 7.31 -11.28
N LEU A 120 1.94 7.34 -10.09
CA LEU A 120 2.03 8.55 -9.28
C LEU A 120 3.25 9.42 -9.62
N THR A 121 4.19 8.91 -10.40
CA THR A 121 5.37 9.67 -10.78
C THR A 121 4.96 10.94 -11.53
N PRO A 122 5.37 12.14 -11.05
CA PRO A 122 4.98 13.38 -11.70
C PRO A 122 5.44 13.43 -13.14
N ARG A 123 4.57 13.89 -14.05
CA ARG A 123 4.87 13.98 -15.48
C ARG A 123 6.11 14.83 -15.76
N ARG A 124 6.34 15.87 -14.95
CA ARG A 124 7.51 16.74 -15.07
C ARG A 124 8.82 16.00 -14.86
N LEU A 125 8.80 14.87 -14.14
CA LEU A 125 9.98 14.05 -13.93
C LEU A 125 10.13 12.96 -14.99
N ALA A 126 9.05 12.65 -15.69
CA ALA A 126 9.04 11.65 -16.76
C ALA A 126 9.38 12.23 -18.12
N GLY A 127 9.31 13.55 -18.24
CA GLY A 127 9.51 14.28 -19.51
C GLY A 127 10.96 14.48 -19.88
#